data_e8fc75baacd691dd392fb27995da7a08
#
_entry.id   e8fc75baacd691dd392fb27995da7a08
#
_cell.length_a   1.000
_cell.length_b   1.000
_cell.length_c   1.000
_cell.angle_alpha   90.00
_cell.angle_beta   90.00
_cell.angle_gamma   90.00
#
_symmetry.space_group_name_H-M   'P 1'
#
loop_
_entity.id
_entity.type
_entity.pdbx_description
1 polymer ?
#
loop_
_entity_poly.entity_id
_entity_poly.type
_entity_poly.pdbx_seq_one_letter_code
_entity_poly.pdbx_strand_id
1 'polypeptide(L)'
;MVLLLCLERVPVGYVGVVYSARGVEQNTLSQGWHFLSPMKHVSKFPISQQQLIFSDDPADYNAKEHADWHIDAPASGGMVGVNLTVNYNFIPDRVVELYSRFNGMDGETLVESRIQNSIIAYVKEVTPQFSVMDIYSEKKTEVNNAITNYLNEKLTNEYGINVSSALVIDVELDDTLTEKIRAKEQAKQD
;
A
#
# COMPACT_ATOMS: atom_id res chain seq x y z
N MET A 1 10.51 22.42 -41.68
CA MET A 1 10.78 21.95 -40.32
C MET A 1 9.74 20.89 -39.98
N VAL A 2 10.12 19.63 -40.02
CA VAL A 2 9.21 18.52 -39.69
C VAL A 2 9.10 18.48 -38.15
N LEU A 3 7.91 18.82 -37.64
CA LEU A 3 7.62 18.70 -36.21
C LEU A 3 7.41 17.21 -35.91
N LEU A 4 8.43 16.50 -35.45
CA LEU A 4 8.29 15.14 -34.95
C LEU A 4 7.54 15.23 -33.63
N LEU A 5 6.29 14.78 -33.61
CA LEU A 5 5.49 14.60 -32.40
C LEU A 5 5.47 13.12 -32.04
N CYS A 6 5.70 12.82 -30.79
CA CYS A 6 5.50 11.48 -30.24
C CYS A 6 4.09 11.37 -29.68
N LEU A 7 3.43 10.25 -29.99
CA LEU A 7 2.12 9.93 -29.45
C LEU A 7 2.33 9.13 -28.15
N GLU A 8 1.88 9.69 -27.05
CA GLU A 8 1.98 9.05 -25.72
C GLU A 8 0.58 8.74 -25.19
N ARG A 9 0.42 7.57 -24.59
CA ARG A 9 -0.84 7.13 -24.01
C ARG A 9 -0.76 7.07 -22.49
N VAL A 10 -1.66 7.78 -21.82
CA VAL A 10 -1.93 7.63 -20.38
C VAL A 10 -3.13 6.70 -20.22
N PRO A 11 -2.96 5.51 -19.59
CA PRO A 11 -4.04 4.55 -19.41
C PRO A 11 -5.18 5.11 -18.55
N VAL A 12 -6.36 4.47 -18.64
CA VAL A 12 -7.50 4.77 -17.76
C VAL A 12 -7.10 4.48 -16.31
N GLY A 13 -7.45 5.40 -15.42
CA GLY A 13 -7.09 5.29 -13.99
C GLY A 13 -5.67 5.73 -13.65
N TYR A 14 -4.96 6.33 -14.62
CA TYR A 14 -3.62 6.90 -14.42
C TYR A 14 -3.59 8.39 -14.72
N VAL A 15 -2.59 9.05 -14.15
CA VAL A 15 -2.20 10.42 -14.49
C VAL A 15 -0.72 10.42 -14.88
N GLY A 16 -0.36 11.25 -15.86
CA GLY A 16 1.01 11.36 -16.35
C GLY A 16 1.72 12.61 -15.83
N VAL A 17 2.92 12.44 -15.29
CA VAL A 17 3.84 13.54 -14.96
C VAL A 17 4.80 13.71 -16.12
N VAL A 18 4.87 14.90 -16.71
CA VAL A 18 5.72 15.21 -17.86
C VAL A 18 7.07 15.76 -17.37
N TYR A 19 8.13 15.20 -17.90
CA TYR A 19 9.49 15.67 -17.61
C TYR A 19 10.36 15.74 -18.87
N SER A 20 11.38 16.54 -18.81
CA SER A 20 12.36 16.72 -19.88
C SER A 20 13.71 17.15 -19.30
N ALA A 21 14.71 17.39 -20.16
CA ALA A 21 15.99 17.99 -19.75
C ALA A 21 15.84 19.38 -19.09
N ARG A 22 14.67 20.04 -19.25
CA ARG A 22 14.38 21.33 -18.62
C ARG A 22 13.72 21.22 -17.25
N GLY A 23 13.41 19.99 -16.78
CA GLY A 23 12.76 19.70 -15.52
C GLY A 23 11.38 19.07 -15.65
N VAL A 24 10.62 19.10 -14.55
CA VAL A 24 9.28 18.52 -14.40
C VAL A 24 8.24 19.59 -14.66
N GLU A 25 7.23 19.28 -15.48
CA GLU A 25 6.11 20.19 -15.73
C GLU A 25 5.11 20.14 -14.58
N GLN A 26 4.54 21.33 -14.24
CA GLN A 26 3.56 21.40 -13.15
C GLN A 26 2.20 20.84 -13.52
N ASN A 27 1.88 20.83 -14.81
CA ASN A 27 0.62 20.28 -15.31
C ASN A 27 0.77 18.79 -15.61
N THR A 28 -0.15 18.01 -15.11
CA THR A 28 -0.25 16.57 -15.40
C THR A 28 -1.05 16.28 -16.65
N LEU A 29 -0.81 15.14 -17.25
CA LEU A 29 -1.61 14.62 -18.36
C LEU A 29 -2.73 13.73 -17.82
N SER A 30 -3.96 14.02 -18.20
CA SER A 30 -5.10 13.15 -17.95
C SER A 30 -5.02 11.86 -18.78
N GLN A 31 -5.86 10.88 -18.46
CA GLN A 31 -6.00 9.68 -19.28
C GLN A 31 -6.33 10.02 -20.74
N GLY A 32 -5.78 9.24 -21.67
CA GLY A 32 -5.99 9.41 -23.11
C GLY A 32 -4.70 9.45 -23.90
N TRP A 33 -4.83 9.90 -25.16
CA TRP A 33 -3.71 10.07 -26.08
C TRP A 33 -3.25 11.52 -26.12
N HIS A 34 -1.94 11.72 -26.04
CA HIS A 34 -1.32 13.05 -26.02
C HIS A 34 -0.21 13.14 -27.06
N PHE A 35 -0.14 14.25 -27.76
CA PHE A 35 0.96 14.57 -28.65
C PHE A 35 2.01 15.35 -27.88
N LEU A 36 3.20 14.79 -27.76
CA LEU A 36 4.32 15.39 -27.04
C LEU A 36 5.52 15.63 -27.96
N SER A 37 6.35 16.56 -27.58
CA SER A 37 7.68 16.71 -28.17
C SER A 37 8.52 15.46 -27.91
N PRO A 38 9.38 15.00 -28.85
CA PRO A 38 10.24 13.84 -28.66
C PRO A 38 11.20 13.95 -27.46
N MET A 39 11.40 15.15 -26.95
CA MET A 39 12.27 15.40 -25.79
C MET A 39 11.53 15.34 -24.45
N LYS A 40 10.23 15.11 -24.47
CA LYS A 40 9.39 14.98 -23.27
C LYS A 40 9.11 13.51 -23.00
N HIS A 41 9.13 13.15 -21.75
CA HIS A 41 8.82 11.82 -21.23
C HIS A 41 7.66 11.89 -20.24
N VAL A 42 6.96 10.79 -20.06
CA VAL A 42 5.82 10.71 -19.15
C VAL A 42 6.05 9.59 -18.12
N SER A 43 5.96 9.96 -16.86
CA SER A 43 5.93 9.02 -15.73
C SER A 43 4.49 8.86 -15.26
N LYS A 44 4.06 7.63 -15.00
CA LYS A 44 2.65 7.30 -14.74
C LYS A 44 2.42 6.98 -13.27
N PHE A 45 1.31 7.52 -12.72
CA PHE A 45 0.88 7.26 -11.36
C PHE A 45 -0.57 6.74 -11.37
N PRO A 46 -0.88 5.63 -10.68
CA PRO A 46 -2.24 5.13 -10.58
C PRO A 46 -3.08 6.01 -9.64
N ILE A 47 -4.11 6.62 -10.17
CA ILE A 47 -5.09 7.41 -9.41
C ILE A 47 -6.41 6.66 -9.19
N SER A 48 -6.60 5.54 -9.87
CA SER A 48 -7.64 4.56 -9.56
C SER A 48 -7.26 3.72 -8.34
N GLN A 49 -8.25 3.11 -7.71
CA GLN A 49 -8.02 2.23 -6.58
C GLN A 49 -7.10 1.05 -6.96
N GLN A 50 -6.03 0.92 -6.22
CA GLN A 50 -5.07 -0.18 -6.28
C GLN A 50 -5.20 -1.02 -5.02
N GLN A 51 -4.74 -2.26 -5.11
CA GLN A 51 -4.70 -3.19 -3.98
C GLN A 51 -3.28 -3.71 -3.79
N LEU A 52 -2.82 -3.70 -2.56
CA LEU A 52 -1.56 -4.27 -2.15
C LEU A 52 -1.85 -5.33 -1.09
N ILE A 53 -1.34 -6.54 -1.28
CA ILE A 53 -1.62 -7.69 -0.42
C ILE A 53 -0.30 -8.13 0.23
N PHE A 54 -0.32 -8.22 1.57
CA PHE A 54 0.73 -8.82 2.38
C PHE A 54 0.17 -10.13 2.92
N SER A 55 0.56 -11.24 2.35
CA SER A 55 0.10 -12.56 2.75
C SER A 55 1.14 -13.62 2.35
N ASP A 56 1.23 -14.68 3.09
CA ASP A 56 1.97 -15.88 2.74
C ASP A 56 1.05 -16.98 2.15
N ASP A 57 -0.28 -16.78 2.19
CA ASP A 57 -1.23 -17.69 1.55
C ASP A 57 -1.35 -17.40 0.05
N PRO A 58 -0.96 -18.34 -0.84
CA PRO A 58 -1.13 -18.17 -2.28
C PRO A 58 -2.58 -18.02 -2.73
N ALA A 59 -3.57 -18.36 -1.89
CA ALA A 59 -4.98 -18.17 -2.20
C ALA A 59 -5.42 -16.69 -2.15
N ASP A 60 -4.69 -15.85 -1.41
CA ASP A 60 -5.02 -14.44 -1.25
C ASP A 60 -4.60 -13.59 -2.46
N TYR A 61 -3.67 -14.06 -3.28
CA TYR A 61 -3.14 -13.34 -4.43
C TYR A 61 -2.71 -14.30 -5.56
N ASN A 62 -2.42 -13.74 -6.74
CA ASN A 62 -1.88 -14.52 -7.85
C ASN A 62 -0.43 -14.94 -7.54
N ALA A 63 -0.22 -16.21 -7.28
CA ALA A 63 0.99 -16.87 -6.75
C ALA A 63 2.35 -16.57 -7.45
N LYS A 64 2.38 -15.72 -8.46
CA LYS A 64 3.61 -15.39 -9.20
C LYS A 64 4.41 -14.24 -8.60
N GLU A 65 3.85 -13.46 -7.71
CA GLU A 65 4.44 -12.18 -7.32
C GLU A 65 4.94 -12.10 -5.88
N HIS A 66 4.39 -12.87 -4.94
CA HIS A 66 4.76 -12.76 -3.52
C HIS A 66 4.74 -14.12 -2.83
N ALA A 67 5.89 -14.62 -2.42
CA ALA A 67 6.02 -15.76 -1.53
C ALA A 67 6.40 -15.25 -0.13
N ASP A 68 5.77 -15.80 0.91
CA ASP A 68 6.12 -15.60 2.33
C ASP A 68 6.13 -14.14 2.81
N TRP A 69 5.03 -13.41 2.54
CA TRP A 69 5.00 -11.98 2.79
C TRP A 69 3.97 -11.48 3.81
N HIS A 70 3.70 -12.27 4.83
CA HIS A 70 2.93 -11.78 5.98
C HIS A 70 3.72 -10.76 6.80
N ILE A 71 3.03 -9.99 7.62
CA ILE A 71 3.65 -8.99 8.50
C ILE A 71 3.80 -9.59 9.90
N ASP A 72 5.02 -9.86 10.32
CA ASP A 72 5.32 -10.19 11.71
C ASP A 72 5.12 -8.97 12.60
N ALA A 73 3.99 -8.91 13.26
CA ALA A 73 3.57 -7.77 14.04
C ALA A 73 3.60 -8.04 15.55
N PRO A 74 4.19 -7.15 16.36
CA PRO A 74 4.10 -7.24 17.80
C PRO A 74 2.67 -6.96 18.26
N ALA A 75 2.19 -7.74 19.22
CA ALA A 75 0.92 -7.51 19.90
C ALA A 75 1.08 -7.64 21.41
N SER A 76 0.14 -7.13 22.18
CA SER A 76 0.15 -7.37 23.62
C SER A 76 -0.05 -8.87 23.92
N GLY A 77 0.99 -9.51 24.39
CA GLY A 77 1.01 -10.94 24.70
C GLY A 77 1.79 -11.82 23.71
N GLY A 78 2.35 -11.27 22.63
CA GLY A 78 3.20 -12.04 21.71
C GLY A 78 3.37 -11.41 20.32
N MET A 79 3.97 -12.18 19.43
CA MET A 79 4.07 -11.84 18.01
C MET A 79 2.97 -12.56 17.23
N VAL A 80 2.43 -11.90 16.21
CA VAL A 80 1.42 -12.48 15.32
C VAL A 80 1.82 -12.24 13.86
N GLY A 81 1.61 -13.22 13.01
CA GLY A 81 1.69 -13.07 11.57
C GLY A 81 0.37 -12.48 11.05
N VAL A 82 0.42 -11.29 10.46
CA VAL A 82 -0.77 -10.60 9.95
C VAL A 82 -0.76 -10.62 8.44
N ASN A 83 -1.77 -11.24 7.85
CA ASN A 83 -2.07 -11.14 6.44
C ASN A 83 -2.99 -9.94 6.20
N LEU A 84 -2.56 -8.99 5.40
CA LEU A 84 -3.19 -7.67 5.27
C LEU A 84 -3.42 -7.29 3.81
N THR A 85 -4.59 -6.76 3.52
CA THR A 85 -4.90 -6.10 2.25
C THR A 85 -5.02 -4.61 2.46
N VAL A 86 -4.32 -3.81 1.65
CA VAL A 86 -4.39 -2.35 1.66
C VAL A 86 -4.92 -1.85 0.32
N ASN A 87 -6.05 -1.16 0.35
CA ASN A 87 -6.62 -0.49 -0.81
C ASN A 87 -6.25 0.99 -0.79
N TYR A 88 -5.64 1.46 -1.86
CA TYR A 88 -5.09 2.81 -1.93
C TYR A 88 -5.17 3.40 -3.34
N ASN A 89 -4.92 4.69 -3.44
CA ASN A 89 -4.68 5.40 -4.69
C ASN A 89 -3.79 6.62 -4.45
N PHE A 90 -3.05 7.03 -5.48
CA PHE A 90 -2.33 8.30 -5.44
C PHE A 90 -3.28 9.48 -5.57
N ILE A 91 -2.99 10.55 -4.84
CA ILE A 91 -3.72 11.83 -4.91
C ILE A 91 -3.19 12.58 -6.13
N PRO A 92 -4.03 12.88 -7.15
CA PRO A 92 -3.57 13.46 -8.42
C PRO A 92 -2.77 14.74 -8.26
N ASP A 93 -3.17 15.62 -7.35
CA ASP A 93 -2.52 16.92 -7.12
C ASP A 93 -1.14 16.80 -6.45
N ARG A 94 -0.79 15.64 -5.94
CA ARG A 94 0.48 15.39 -5.24
C ARG A 94 1.55 14.73 -6.12
N VAL A 95 1.18 14.15 -7.27
CA VAL A 95 2.10 13.30 -8.05
C VAL A 95 3.31 14.04 -8.63
N VAL A 96 3.17 15.32 -8.98
CA VAL A 96 4.29 16.14 -9.49
C VAL A 96 5.32 16.39 -8.39
N GLU A 97 4.86 16.73 -7.19
CA GLU A 97 5.71 16.87 -6.00
C GLU A 97 6.42 15.55 -5.68
N LEU A 98 5.69 14.44 -5.68
CA LEU A 98 6.24 13.10 -5.40
C LEU A 98 7.31 12.69 -6.39
N TYR A 99 7.04 12.88 -7.68
CA TYR A 99 8.01 12.59 -8.73
C TYR A 99 9.32 13.34 -8.52
N SER A 100 9.23 14.63 -8.20
CA SER A 100 10.40 15.47 -7.92
C SER A 100 11.10 15.06 -6.62
N ARG A 101 10.34 14.81 -5.56
CA ARG A 101 10.84 14.47 -4.23
C ARG A 101 11.53 13.11 -4.19
N PHE A 102 11.02 12.15 -4.93
CA PHE A 102 11.55 10.77 -4.97
C PHE A 102 12.39 10.49 -6.22
N ASN A 103 13.09 11.49 -6.68
CA ASN A 103 14.13 11.38 -7.72
C ASN A 103 13.66 10.74 -9.02
N GLY A 104 12.45 11.10 -9.46
CA GLY A 104 11.91 10.64 -10.73
C GLY A 104 11.35 9.21 -10.72
N MET A 105 11.03 8.67 -9.56
CA MET A 105 10.32 7.38 -9.49
C MET A 105 8.89 7.53 -9.96
N ASP A 106 8.42 6.58 -10.78
CA ASP A 106 7.00 6.45 -11.08
C ASP A 106 6.21 5.85 -9.89
N GLY A 107 4.89 5.80 -10.00
CA GLY A 107 4.04 5.32 -8.91
C GLY A 107 4.30 3.86 -8.53
N GLU A 108 4.52 2.98 -9.50
CA GLU A 108 4.77 1.56 -9.29
C GLU A 108 6.11 1.33 -8.58
N THR A 109 7.18 1.92 -9.09
CA THR A 109 8.51 1.87 -8.48
C THR A 109 8.51 2.44 -7.06
N LEU A 110 7.76 3.52 -6.82
CA LEU A 110 7.64 4.13 -5.49
C LEU A 110 6.95 3.19 -4.49
N VAL A 111 5.89 2.50 -4.93
CA VAL A 111 5.20 1.49 -4.12
C VAL A 111 6.14 0.36 -3.74
N GLU A 112 6.79 -0.25 -4.72
CA GLU A 112 7.67 -1.41 -4.52
C GLU A 112 8.91 -1.09 -3.67
N SER A 113 9.55 0.07 -3.90
CA SER A 113 10.81 0.39 -3.26
C SER A 113 10.68 1.07 -1.89
N ARG A 114 9.53 1.71 -1.60
CA ARG A 114 9.38 2.56 -0.40
C ARG A 114 8.10 2.28 0.37
N ILE A 115 6.94 2.37 -0.29
CA ILE A 115 5.65 2.40 0.38
C ILE A 115 5.34 1.08 1.07
N GLN A 116 5.67 -0.05 0.46
CA GLN A 116 5.51 -1.38 1.06
C GLN A 116 6.22 -1.49 2.42
N ASN A 117 7.48 -1.08 2.48
CA ASN A 117 8.24 -1.11 3.73
C ASN A 117 7.69 -0.14 4.78
N SER A 118 7.19 1.02 4.35
CA SER A 118 6.54 1.97 5.25
C SER A 118 5.24 1.42 5.82
N ILE A 119 4.42 0.73 5.01
CA ILE A 119 3.20 0.06 5.47
C ILE A 119 3.53 -0.97 6.55
N ILE A 120 4.52 -1.83 6.29
CA ILE A 120 4.96 -2.85 7.26
C ILE A 120 5.36 -2.19 8.59
N ALA A 121 6.17 -1.13 8.53
CA ALA A 121 6.61 -0.42 9.73
C ALA A 121 5.43 0.21 10.49
N TYR A 122 4.52 0.89 9.79
CA TYR A 122 3.36 1.54 10.41
C TYR A 122 2.35 0.56 11.00
N VAL A 123 2.15 -0.61 10.39
CA VAL A 123 1.33 -1.68 10.98
C VAL A 123 1.92 -2.12 12.32
N LYS A 124 3.26 -2.30 12.39
CA LYS A 124 3.96 -2.67 13.62
C LYS A 124 3.91 -1.60 14.72
N GLU A 125 3.62 -0.35 14.38
CA GLU A 125 3.40 0.73 15.36
C GLU A 125 1.97 0.71 15.93
N VAL A 126 0.99 0.22 15.17
CA VAL A 126 -0.41 0.18 15.60
C VAL A 126 -0.73 -1.07 16.42
N THR A 127 -0.25 -2.22 15.99
CA THR A 127 -0.63 -3.53 16.56
C THR A 127 -0.31 -3.72 18.05
N PRO A 128 0.73 -3.11 18.67
CA PRO A 128 0.97 -3.23 20.11
C PRO A 128 -0.14 -2.69 21.01
N GLN A 129 -1.05 -1.87 20.46
CA GLN A 129 -2.21 -1.34 21.18
C GLN A 129 -3.29 -2.41 21.43
N PHE A 130 -3.20 -3.53 20.72
CA PHE A 130 -4.16 -4.63 20.76
C PHE A 130 -3.53 -5.89 21.32
N SER A 131 -4.34 -6.70 22.00
CA SER A 131 -3.91 -8.04 22.40
C SER A 131 -3.89 -8.99 21.21
N VAL A 132 -3.19 -10.12 21.33
CA VAL A 132 -3.24 -11.20 20.34
C VAL A 132 -4.68 -11.60 20.02
N MET A 133 -5.55 -11.71 21.05
CA MET A 133 -6.96 -12.08 20.91
C MET A 133 -7.78 -11.01 20.19
N ASP A 134 -7.51 -9.73 20.45
CA ASP A 134 -8.18 -8.63 19.77
C ASP A 134 -7.92 -8.68 18.26
N ILE A 135 -6.65 -8.93 17.85
CA ILE A 135 -6.24 -9.02 16.44
C ILE A 135 -6.80 -10.30 15.80
N TYR A 136 -6.73 -11.43 16.53
CA TYR A 136 -7.16 -12.73 16.01
C TYR A 136 -8.67 -12.80 15.77
N SER A 137 -9.50 -12.32 16.70
CA SER A 137 -10.95 -12.50 16.59
C SER A 137 -11.82 -11.43 17.26
N GLU A 138 -11.47 -10.97 18.48
CA GLU A 138 -12.45 -10.25 19.32
C GLU A 138 -12.74 -8.82 18.83
N LYS A 139 -11.71 -8.12 18.28
CA LYS A 139 -11.83 -6.71 17.85
C LYS A 139 -11.32 -6.45 16.44
N LYS A 140 -11.50 -7.41 15.54
CA LYS A 140 -10.97 -7.32 14.17
C LYS A 140 -11.38 -6.02 13.46
N THR A 141 -12.61 -5.55 13.65
CA THR A 141 -13.09 -4.29 13.07
C THR A 141 -12.37 -3.07 13.66
N GLU A 142 -12.12 -3.05 14.96
CA GLU A 142 -11.39 -1.95 15.62
C GLU A 142 -9.94 -1.92 15.15
N VAL A 143 -9.30 -3.09 15.03
CA VAL A 143 -7.95 -3.25 14.52
C VAL A 143 -7.86 -2.73 13.09
N ASN A 144 -8.77 -3.15 12.20
CA ASN A 144 -8.81 -2.69 10.81
C ASN A 144 -8.97 -1.16 10.71
N ASN A 145 -9.86 -0.59 11.52
CA ASN A 145 -10.07 0.85 11.55
C ASN A 145 -8.83 1.60 12.06
N ALA A 146 -8.19 1.10 13.11
CA ALA A 146 -6.98 1.71 13.65
C ALA A 146 -5.84 1.69 12.63
N ILE A 147 -5.61 0.54 11.98
CA ILE A 147 -4.59 0.41 10.91
C ILE A 147 -4.93 1.34 9.74
N THR A 148 -6.17 1.32 9.25
CA THR A 148 -6.61 2.16 8.13
C THR A 148 -6.36 3.64 8.41
N ASN A 149 -6.80 4.14 9.56
CA ASN A 149 -6.66 5.54 9.92
C ASN A 149 -5.20 5.96 10.05
N TYR A 150 -4.40 5.13 10.69
CA TYR A 150 -2.96 5.39 10.87
C TYR A 150 -2.21 5.40 9.55
N LEU A 151 -2.43 4.37 8.71
CA LEU A 151 -1.83 4.30 7.38
C LEU A 151 -2.27 5.47 6.51
N ASN A 152 -3.57 5.83 6.52
CA ASN A 152 -4.06 6.95 5.74
C ASN A 152 -3.40 8.27 6.16
N GLU A 153 -3.29 8.55 7.45
CA GLU A 153 -2.62 9.74 7.95
C GLU A 153 -1.14 9.80 7.52
N LYS A 154 -0.39 8.73 7.75
CA LYS A 154 1.05 8.68 7.47
C LYS A 154 1.34 8.72 5.97
N LEU A 155 0.68 7.86 5.20
CA LEU A 155 0.94 7.73 3.76
C LEU A 155 0.42 8.94 2.95
N THR A 156 -0.66 9.59 3.40
CA THR A 156 -1.11 10.85 2.78
C THR A 156 -0.06 11.93 2.94
N ASN A 157 0.48 12.09 4.14
CA ASN A 157 1.47 13.13 4.42
C ASN A 157 2.80 12.85 3.71
N GLU A 158 3.27 11.62 3.73
CA GLU A 158 4.60 11.25 3.24
C GLU A 158 4.62 10.98 1.74
N TYR A 159 3.62 10.25 1.22
CA TYR A 159 3.61 9.74 -0.16
C TYR A 159 2.42 10.21 -0.99
N GLY A 160 1.60 11.14 -0.50
CA GLY A 160 0.43 11.61 -1.24
C GLY A 160 -0.52 10.48 -1.65
N ILE A 161 -0.67 9.48 -0.79
CA ILE A 161 -1.54 8.32 -0.99
C ILE A 161 -2.75 8.44 -0.08
N ASN A 162 -3.92 8.19 -0.64
CA ASN A 162 -5.14 7.98 0.09
C ASN A 162 -5.35 6.48 0.32
N VAL A 163 -5.46 6.07 1.58
CA VAL A 163 -5.77 4.69 1.97
C VAL A 163 -7.26 4.60 2.29
N SER A 164 -8.00 3.89 1.45
CA SER A 164 -9.45 3.73 1.63
C SER A 164 -9.78 2.64 2.65
N SER A 165 -8.99 1.58 2.71
CA SER A 165 -9.13 0.52 3.71
C SER A 165 -7.84 -0.30 3.87
N ALA A 166 -7.59 -0.75 5.08
CA ALA A 166 -6.60 -1.76 5.42
C ALA A 166 -7.30 -2.86 6.22
N LEU A 167 -7.33 -4.06 5.68
CA LEU A 167 -8.13 -5.16 6.19
C LEU A 167 -7.25 -6.35 6.51
N VAL A 168 -7.30 -6.81 7.76
CA VAL A 168 -6.67 -8.06 8.16
C VAL A 168 -7.45 -9.21 7.55
N ILE A 169 -6.79 -9.97 6.66
CA ILE A 169 -7.38 -11.14 5.99
C ILE A 169 -7.39 -12.30 6.97
N ASP A 170 -6.21 -12.64 7.46
CA ASP A 170 -6.00 -13.72 8.41
C ASP A 170 -4.88 -13.40 9.39
N VAL A 171 -4.80 -14.16 10.47
CA VAL A 171 -3.79 -13.99 11.53
C VAL A 171 -3.19 -15.34 11.86
N GLU A 172 -1.90 -15.44 11.71
CA GLU A 172 -1.13 -16.63 12.05
C GLU A 172 -0.55 -16.50 13.44
N LEU A 173 -0.68 -17.57 14.19
CA LEU A 173 -0.21 -17.69 15.57
C LEU A 173 0.83 -18.80 15.64
N ASP A 174 1.87 -18.59 16.43
CA ASP A 174 2.77 -19.69 16.75
C ASP A 174 2.07 -20.77 17.57
N ASP A 175 2.65 -21.98 17.60
CA ASP A 175 2.06 -23.13 18.29
C ASP A 175 1.82 -22.86 19.78
N THR A 176 2.71 -22.11 20.42
CA THR A 176 2.63 -21.76 21.84
C THR A 176 1.46 -20.84 22.14
N LEU A 177 1.21 -19.85 21.28
CA LEU A 177 0.07 -18.94 21.39
C LEU A 177 -1.23 -19.67 21.06
N THR A 178 -1.22 -20.55 20.07
CA THR A 178 -2.37 -21.37 19.70
C THR A 178 -2.81 -22.25 20.87
N GLU A 179 -1.88 -22.90 21.57
CA GLU A 179 -2.18 -23.73 22.76
C GLU A 179 -2.74 -22.89 23.91
N LYS A 180 -2.16 -21.72 24.19
CA LYS A 180 -2.65 -20.80 25.24
C LYS A 180 -4.06 -20.30 24.95
N ILE A 181 -4.37 -20.00 23.70
CA ILE A 181 -5.71 -19.56 23.28
C ILE A 181 -6.72 -20.69 23.46
N ARG A 182 -6.41 -21.91 23.00
CA ARG A 182 -7.27 -23.08 23.18
C ARG A 182 -7.55 -23.36 24.66
N ALA A 183 -6.53 -23.30 25.50
CA ALA A 183 -6.69 -23.50 26.95
C ALA A 183 -7.59 -22.42 27.59
N LYS A 184 -7.48 -21.17 27.14
CA LYS A 184 -8.30 -20.06 27.64
C LYS A 184 -9.76 -20.16 27.17
N GLU A 185 -9.99 -20.63 25.95
CA GLU A 185 -11.34 -20.86 25.42
C GLU A 185 -12.04 -22.02 26.13
N GLN A 186 -11.31 -23.11 26.42
CA GLN A 186 -11.85 -24.22 27.19
C GLN A 186 -12.22 -23.80 28.62
N ALA A 187 -11.39 -22.97 29.26
CA ALA A 187 -11.67 -22.46 30.61
C ALA A 187 -12.85 -21.47 30.68
N LYS A 188 -13.29 -20.91 29.55
CA LYS A 188 -14.49 -20.07 29.48
C LYS A 188 -15.79 -20.87 29.26
N GLN A 189 -15.68 -22.14 28.85
CA GLN A 189 -16.84 -23.02 28.58
C GLN A 189 -17.21 -23.92 29.79
N ASP A 190 -16.31 -24.04 30.77
CA ASP A 190 -16.53 -24.69 32.05
C ASP A 190 -17.04 -23.68 33.12
#